data_dd6d2f404a120875f81fcd3a1bddbbe1
#
_entry.id   dd6d2f404a120875f81fcd3a1bddbbe1
#
_cell.length_a   1.000
_cell.length_b   1.000
_cell.length_c   1.000
_cell.angle_alpha   90.00
_cell.angle_beta   90.00
_cell.angle_gamma   90.00
#
_symmetry.space_group_name_H-M   'P 1'
#
loop_
_entity.id
_entity.type
_entity.pdbx_description
1 polymer ?
#
loop_
_entity_poly.entity_id
_entity_poly.type
_entity_poly.pdbx_seq_one_letter_code
_entity_poly.pdbx_strand_id
1 'polypeptide(L)'
;MKNLKKVLALSLSLPLALPLAACGDQGETGKGGGSTGSYPSSTITVVCPWDAGGTSDGLCRIVSEIGARDEYFGVNMVVQNSGGAGGTVATTEFKNAAPDGYTLCQEAIGVFTLQPFVREVSYTIDDFIPVAALSNEPIIMIAGKDSGITSVDDLLEMDSVTYGFSGSGSLMELSQKQFFGMAGVEATGISYDGSSPTIAALLGGHIDVCTGHPGEVMQYVESGDAVAIGIFNDERDPRENLKDIPTFKEMGYDVTMSVWKFLMLPAGTPEDVVTKVTETLTAITETDEYKEFCDANQLLPLTMTTEEMVERINEEAAVNQELLAG
;
A
#
# COMPACT_ATOMS: atom_id res chain seq x y z
N MET A 1 -38.77 52.73 -6.66
CA MET A 1 -38.90 53.93 -5.79
C MET A 1 -37.84 53.83 -4.73
N LYS A 2 -36.80 54.72 -4.83
CA LYS A 2 -36.22 55.61 -3.82
C LYS A 2 -35.62 54.89 -2.59
N ASN A 3 -34.38 55.09 -2.12
CA ASN A 3 -33.34 56.16 -2.18
C ASN A 3 -32.03 55.51 -1.68
N LEU A 4 -30.95 55.53 -2.34
CA LEU A 4 -29.79 56.41 -2.36
C LEU A 4 -29.49 57.18 -1.05
N LYS A 5 -28.45 56.80 -0.29
CA LYS A 5 -27.65 57.78 0.47
C LYS A 5 -26.17 57.36 0.44
N LYS A 6 -25.37 58.20 -0.27
CA LYS A 6 -23.94 58.32 -0.18
C LYS A 6 -23.57 58.97 1.16
N VAL A 7 -22.50 58.47 1.81
CA VAL A 7 -21.72 59.31 2.72
C VAL A 7 -20.26 59.18 2.35
N LEU A 8 -19.67 60.35 2.16
CA LEU A 8 -18.36 60.70 1.72
C LEU A 8 -17.45 61.02 2.92
N ALA A 9 -16.17 60.97 2.70
CA ALA A 9 -15.04 61.59 3.40
C ALA A 9 -14.44 60.76 4.56
N LEU A 10 -13.17 60.81 4.84
CA LEU A 10 -12.14 61.81 4.63
C LEU A 10 -10.77 61.16 4.83
N SER A 11 -9.87 61.44 3.90
CA SER A 11 -8.44 61.09 3.96
C SER A 11 -7.72 61.86 5.07
N LEU A 12 -6.89 61.19 5.85
CA LEU A 12 -5.85 61.85 6.62
C LEU A 12 -4.53 61.12 6.42
N SER A 13 -3.72 61.68 5.55
CA SER A 13 -2.33 61.29 5.30
C SER A 13 -1.42 61.94 6.33
N LEU A 14 -0.60 61.15 7.00
CA LEU A 14 0.51 61.65 7.80
C LEU A 14 1.81 60.96 7.32
N PRO A 15 2.83 61.66 6.84
CA PRO A 15 4.11 61.10 6.48
C PRO A 15 5.00 61.01 7.73
N LEU A 16 5.57 59.86 8.02
CA LEU A 16 6.64 59.75 9.00
C LEU A 16 7.95 59.36 8.29
N ALA A 17 8.90 60.29 8.37
CA ALA A 17 10.19 60.25 7.75
C ALA A 17 11.12 59.20 8.37
N LEU A 18 11.88 58.55 7.49
CA LEU A 18 13.07 57.73 7.82
C LEU A 18 14.23 58.59 8.38
N PRO A 19 15.15 57.90 9.07
CA PRO A 19 16.56 58.14 8.73
C PRO A 19 17.23 56.85 8.19
N LEU A 20 17.86 56.96 7.00
CA LEU A 20 18.93 56.09 6.56
C LEU A 20 20.14 56.26 7.47
N ALA A 21 20.63 55.12 7.97
CA ALA A 21 22.03 55.01 8.37
C ALA A 21 22.65 53.90 7.52
N ALA A 22 23.45 54.31 6.55
CA ALA A 22 24.32 53.46 5.78
C ALA A 22 25.59 53.18 6.62
N CYS A 23 25.94 51.89 6.79
CA CYS A 23 27.31 51.46 6.92
C CYS A 23 27.43 50.13 6.18
N GLY A 24 28.21 50.18 5.10
CA GLY A 24 28.61 49.00 4.39
C GLY A 24 29.65 48.20 5.14
N ASP A 25 29.64 46.93 4.99
CA ASP A 25 30.88 46.11 4.92
C ASP A 25 30.65 44.90 4.00
N GLN A 26 31.73 44.52 3.36
CA GLN A 26 31.81 43.59 2.25
C GLN A 26 31.77 42.14 2.71
N GLY A 27 31.06 41.32 1.93
CA GLY A 27 31.55 40.00 1.51
C GLY A 27 31.66 38.92 2.55
N GLU A 28 30.67 38.01 2.43
CA GLU A 28 31.00 36.57 2.40
C GLU A 28 29.87 35.85 1.73
N THR A 29 30.20 35.16 0.63
CA THR A 29 29.33 34.17 0.00
C THR A 29 29.16 33.01 1.00
N GLY A 30 28.15 33.11 1.84
CA GLY A 30 27.73 32.03 2.72
C GLY A 30 27.06 30.97 1.88
N LYS A 31 27.74 29.85 1.69
CA LYS A 31 27.13 28.56 1.34
C LYS A 31 25.91 28.36 2.23
N GLY A 32 24.79 27.97 1.62
CA GLY A 32 23.61 27.52 2.33
C GLY A 32 23.97 26.39 3.29
N GLY A 33 24.18 26.74 4.54
CA GLY A 33 24.29 25.81 5.65
C GLY A 33 22.87 25.41 6.01
N GLY A 34 22.50 24.16 5.74
CA GLY A 34 21.31 23.56 6.27
C GLY A 34 21.29 23.72 7.79
N SER A 35 20.17 24.12 8.32
CA SER A 35 19.88 24.15 9.75
C SER A 35 20.17 22.74 10.31
N THR A 36 21.17 22.62 11.18
CA THR A 36 21.47 21.43 11.99
C THR A 36 20.51 21.31 13.17
N GLY A 37 19.21 21.44 12.91
CA GLY A 37 18.20 20.96 13.85
C GLY A 37 18.13 19.44 13.69
N SER A 38 18.16 18.70 14.80
CA SER A 38 18.04 17.23 14.75
C SER A 38 16.71 16.85 14.08
N TYR A 39 16.79 16.10 12.98
CA TYR A 39 15.62 15.47 12.36
C TYR A 39 15.11 14.31 13.24
N PRO A 40 13.77 14.14 13.43
CA PRO A 40 12.73 15.08 13.06
C PRO A 40 12.48 16.15 14.14
N SER A 41 11.92 17.31 13.75
CA SER A 41 11.58 18.41 14.66
C SER A 41 10.13 18.87 14.53
N SER A 42 9.36 18.26 13.63
CA SER A 42 7.95 18.58 13.37
C SER A 42 7.16 17.31 13.02
N THR A 43 5.84 17.44 12.90
CA THR A 43 4.94 16.34 12.53
C THR A 43 5.37 15.64 11.24
N ILE A 44 5.37 14.32 11.27
CA ILE A 44 5.56 13.45 10.08
C ILE A 44 4.18 13.04 9.56
N THR A 45 3.96 13.15 8.25
CA THR A 45 2.75 12.65 7.57
C THR A 45 3.05 11.29 6.96
N VAL A 46 2.15 10.33 7.18
CA VAL A 46 2.18 9.02 6.53
C VAL A 46 0.99 8.95 5.57
N VAL A 47 1.27 9.04 4.28
CA VAL A 47 0.26 8.88 3.23
C VAL A 47 -0.08 7.40 3.08
N CYS A 48 -1.37 7.09 3.19
CA CYS A 48 -1.92 5.78 2.91
C CYS A 48 -2.72 5.87 1.60
N PRO A 49 -2.31 5.21 0.50
CA PRO A 49 -2.97 5.30 -0.81
C PRO A 49 -4.27 4.50 -0.91
N TRP A 50 -4.87 4.19 0.22
CA TRP A 50 -6.07 3.38 0.36
C TRP A 50 -7.06 4.04 1.32
N ASP A 51 -8.32 3.65 1.21
CA ASP A 51 -9.37 4.13 2.11
C ASP A 51 -9.13 3.67 3.55
N ALA A 52 -9.66 4.44 4.49
CA ALA A 52 -9.54 4.14 5.91
C ALA A 52 -10.25 2.84 6.29
N GLY A 53 -9.66 2.09 7.22
CA GLY A 53 -10.22 0.86 7.80
C GLY A 53 -9.76 -0.44 7.14
N GLY A 54 -8.93 -0.38 6.09
CA GLY A 54 -8.26 -1.56 5.52
C GLY A 54 -6.92 -1.88 6.21
N THR A 55 -6.28 -3.00 5.80
CA THR A 55 -4.98 -3.42 6.37
C THR A 55 -3.87 -2.40 6.17
N SER A 56 -3.84 -1.71 5.02
CA SER A 56 -2.88 -0.63 4.75
C SER A 56 -3.03 0.55 5.71
N ASP A 57 -4.28 0.99 5.97
CA ASP A 57 -4.56 2.03 6.95
C ASP A 57 -4.15 1.60 8.36
N GLY A 58 -4.45 0.36 8.74
CA GLY A 58 -4.06 -0.22 10.01
C GLY A 58 -2.53 -0.23 10.21
N LEU A 59 -1.77 -0.64 9.19
CA LEU A 59 -0.30 -0.62 9.20
C LEU A 59 0.25 0.80 9.34
N CYS A 60 -0.31 1.77 8.60
CA CYS A 60 0.08 3.17 8.75
C CYS A 60 -0.17 3.69 10.16
N ARG A 61 -1.30 3.32 10.78
CA ARG A 61 -1.67 3.77 12.13
C ARG A 61 -0.80 3.16 13.21
N ILE A 62 -0.56 1.84 13.19
CA ILE A 62 0.28 1.20 14.20
C ILE A 62 1.73 1.73 14.14
N VAL A 63 2.28 1.89 12.93
CA VAL A 63 3.62 2.49 12.76
C VAL A 63 3.65 3.92 13.25
N SER A 64 2.59 4.73 12.98
CA SER A 64 2.50 6.11 13.43
C SER A 64 2.34 6.22 14.95
N GLU A 65 1.57 5.33 15.57
CA GLU A 65 1.36 5.30 17.02
C GLU A 65 2.65 4.97 17.77
N ILE A 66 3.34 3.91 17.37
CA ILE A 66 4.62 3.54 17.98
C ILE A 66 5.68 4.61 17.67
N GLY A 67 5.76 5.06 16.42
CA GLY A 67 6.75 6.02 15.94
C GLY A 67 6.66 7.39 16.60
N ALA A 68 5.49 7.80 17.07
CA ALA A 68 5.32 9.08 17.75
C ALA A 68 5.94 9.13 19.16
N ARG A 69 6.31 8.00 19.74
CA ARG A 69 6.93 7.92 21.08
C ARG A 69 8.32 8.50 21.10
N ASP A 70 8.73 9.06 22.26
CA ASP A 70 10.02 9.74 22.46
C ASP A 70 11.24 8.86 22.12
N GLU A 71 11.10 7.54 22.26
CA GLU A 71 12.14 6.55 21.98
C GLU A 71 12.38 6.32 20.48
N TYR A 72 11.45 6.76 19.60
CA TYR A 72 11.52 6.60 18.16
C TYR A 72 11.72 7.95 17.45
N PHE A 73 10.66 8.49 16.82
CA PHE A 73 10.74 9.82 16.21
C PHE A 73 10.50 10.95 17.21
N GLY A 74 9.73 10.72 18.27
CA GLY A 74 9.46 11.71 19.32
C GLY A 74 8.65 12.92 18.83
N VAL A 75 7.97 12.80 17.69
CA VAL A 75 7.12 13.82 17.10
C VAL A 75 5.77 13.22 16.72
N ASN A 76 4.76 14.07 16.60
CA ASN A 76 3.45 13.59 16.13
C ASN A 76 3.53 12.99 14.73
N MET A 77 2.86 11.87 14.50
CA MET A 77 2.71 11.24 13.18
C MET A 77 1.24 11.18 12.81
N VAL A 78 0.90 11.61 11.59
CA VAL A 78 -0.49 11.73 11.11
C VAL A 78 -0.67 10.89 9.87
N VAL A 79 -1.66 10.00 9.87
CA VAL A 79 -2.04 9.22 8.69
C VAL A 79 -3.01 10.03 7.83
N GLN A 80 -2.70 10.13 6.54
CA GLN A 80 -3.54 10.75 5.53
C GLN A 80 -3.93 9.71 4.48
N ASN A 81 -5.20 9.34 4.44
CA ASN A 81 -5.72 8.43 3.44
C ASN A 81 -6.00 9.18 2.11
N SER A 82 -5.54 8.63 0.99
CA SER A 82 -5.73 9.17 -0.36
C SER A 82 -5.94 8.02 -1.34
N GLY A 83 -7.12 7.40 -1.29
CA GLY A 83 -7.48 6.27 -2.16
C GLY A 83 -7.65 6.67 -3.62
N GLY A 84 -7.63 5.69 -4.50
CA GLY A 84 -7.98 5.85 -5.91
C GLY A 84 -7.04 5.15 -6.88
N ALA A 85 -7.65 4.61 -7.93
CA ALA A 85 -6.97 3.96 -9.05
C ALA A 85 -5.87 2.95 -8.65
N GLY A 86 -6.14 2.13 -7.61
CA GLY A 86 -5.20 1.11 -7.13
C GLY A 86 -3.90 1.67 -6.54
N GLY A 87 -3.97 2.82 -5.86
CA GLY A 87 -2.82 3.51 -5.24
C GLY A 87 -2.13 4.54 -6.14
N THR A 88 -2.31 4.47 -7.46
CA THR A 88 -1.54 5.29 -8.42
C THR A 88 -1.77 6.80 -8.29
N VAL A 89 -2.91 7.24 -7.77
CA VAL A 89 -3.21 8.66 -7.54
C VAL A 89 -2.30 9.22 -6.47
N ALA A 90 -2.29 8.61 -5.29
CA ALA A 90 -1.45 9.04 -4.17
C ALA A 90 0.04 8.93 -4.50
N THR A 91 0.48 7.85 -5.16
CA THR A 91 1.88 7.67 -5.58
C THR A 91 2.32 8.78 -6.54
N THR A 92 1.46 9.15 -7.50
CA THR A 92 1.74 10.25 -8.43
C THR A 92 1.86 11.60 -7.72
N GLU A 93 1.00 11.86 -6.73
CA GLU A 93 1.08 13.08 -5.91
C GLU A 93 2.33 13.07 -5.02
N PHE A 94 2.61 11.93 -4.38
CA PHE A 94 3.74 11.75 -3.47
C PHE A 94 5.11 11.91 -4.15
N LYS A 95 5.24 11.57 -5.43
CA LYS A 95 6.45 11.86 -6.23
C LYS A 95 6.88 13.33 -6.15
N ASN A 96 5.94 14.25 -5.96
CA ASN A 96 6.20 15.69 -5.88
C ASN A 96 6.33 16.20 -4.43
N ALA A 97 6.30 15.31 -3.44
CA ALA A 97 6.51 15.69 -2.04
C ALA A 97 7.94 16.20 -1.81
N ALA A 98 8.11 17.06 -0.81
CA ALA A 98 9.44 17.56 -0.45
C ALA A 98 10.32 16.40 0.04
N PRO A 99 11.57 16.26 -0.47
CA PRO A 99 12.48 15.21 -0.05
C PRO A 99 13.20 15.58 1.25
N ASP A 100 12.43 15.80 2.32
CA ASP A 100 12.92 16.29 3.61
C ASP A 100 12.64 15.32 4.78
N GLY A 101 12.02 14.17 4.49
CA GLY A 101 11.70 13.13 5.46
C GLY A 101 10.40 13.35 6.25
N TYR A 102 9.68 14.46 6.07
CA TYR A 102 8.44 14.73 6.82
C TYR A 102 7.18 14.17 6.14
N THR A 103 7.32 13.59 4.98
CA THR A 103 6.23 12.83 4.33
C THR A 103 6.75 11.45 3.94
N LEU A 104 6.10 10.41 4.44
CA LEU A 104 6.27 9.01 4.07
C LEU A 104 5.06 8.58 3.26
N CYS A 105 5.22 7.61 2.37
CA CYS A 105 4.10 6.95 1.71
C CYS A 105 4.18 5.45 1.93
N GLN A 106 3.06 4.84 2.31
CA GLN A 106 2.92 3.39 2.33
C GLN A 106 2.49 2.93 0.94
N GLU A 107 3.08 1.85 0.45
CA GLU A 107 2.63 1.26 -0.81
C GLU A 107 2.46 -0.25 -0.72
N ALA A 108 1.61 -0.76 -1.62
CA ALA A 108 1.51 -2.17 -1.93
C ALA A 108 2.26 -2.43 -3.23
N ILE A 109 2.95 -3.55 -3.31
CA ILE A 109 3.86 -3.90 -4.41
C ILE A 109 3.23 -3.75 -5.80
N GLY A 110 1.96 -4.07 -5.97
CA GLY A 110 1.26 -3.98 -7.25
C GLY A 110 1.27 -2.60 -7.91
N VAL A 111 1.48 -1.53 -7.13
CA VAL A 111 1.59 -0.16 -7.65
C VAL A 111 2.79 0.01 -8.56
N PHE A 112 3.88 -0.73 -8.31
CA PHE A 112 5.09 -0.71 -9.13
C PHE A 112 5.21 -1.88 -10.09
N THR A 113 4.66 -3.04 -9.73
CA THR A 113 4.88 -4.28 -10.49
C THR A 113 3.74 -4.65 -11.43
N LEU A 114 2.58 -4.01 -11.31
CA LEU A 114 1.41 -4.31 -12.14
C LEU A 114 0.79 -3.06 -12.75
N GLN A 115 0.54 -2.01 -11.96
CA GLN A 115 -0.15 -0.81 -12.44
C GLN A 115 0.50 -0.15 -13.67
N PRO A 116 1.85 -0.07 -13.80
CA PRO A 116 2.49 0.50 -15.00
C PRO A 116 2.21 -0.24 -16.32
N PHE A 117 1.78 -1.50 -16.24
CA PHE A 117 1.47 -2.31 -17.43
C PHE A 117 -0.02 -2.31 -17.81
N VAL A 118 -0.89 -1.90 -16.89
CA VAL A 118 -2.34 -1.88 -17.14
C VAL A 118 -2.91 -0.47 -17.30
N ARG A 119 -2.12 0.56 -16.98
CA ARG A 119 -2.47 1.98 -17.18
C ARG A 119 -1.23 2.85 -17.32
N GLU A 120 -1.41 4.07 -17.85
CA GLU A 120 -0.35 5.07 -17.88
C GLU A 120 -0.12 5.65 -16.47
N VAL A 121 1.12 5.58 -16.01
CA VAL A 121 1.58 6.19 -14.75
C VAL A 121 2.75 7.12 -15.01
N SER A 122 2.97 8.11 -14.14
CA SER A 122 4.04 9.12 -14.31
C SER A 122 5.21 8.92 -13.35
N TYR A 123 5.32 7.76 -12.72
CA TYR A 123 6.36 7.41 -11.75
C TYR A 123 7.00 6.07 -12.08
N THR A 124 8.20 5.88 -11.54
CA THR A 124 8.92 4.60 -11.47
C THR A 124 9.44 4.41 -10.04
N ILE A 125 9.99 3.26 -9.72
CA ILE A 125 10.60 3.04 -8.39
C ILE A 125 11.80 3.97 -8.14
N ASP A 126 12.49 4.42 -9.19
CA ASP A 126 13.63 5.34 -9.08
C ASP A 126 13.24 6.74 -8.56
N ASP A 127 11.96 7.09 -8.57
CA ASP A 127 11.46 8.33 -8.00
C ASP A 127 11.35 8.28 -6.45
N PHE A 128 11.63 7.11 -5.84
CA PHE A 128 11.42 6.87 -4.41
C PHE A 128 12.56 6.07 -3.78
N ILE A 129 12.60 6.07 -2.46
CA ILE A 129 13.54 5.28 -1.65
C ILE A 129 12.69 4.42 -0.70
N PRO A 130 12.53 3.11 -0.95
CA PRO A 130 11.94 2.20 0.03
C PRO A 130 12.76 2.19 1.32
N VAL A 131 12.11 2.33 2.48
CA VAL A 131 12.80 2.48 3.77
C VAL A 131 12.42 1.42 4.80
N ALA A 132 11.28 0.77 4.67
CA ALA A 132 10.91 -0.35 5.53
C ALA A 132 9.87 -1.24 4.84
N ALA A 133 10.12 -2.53 4.75
CA ALA A 133 9.09 -3.51 4.48
C ALA A 133 8.21 -3.66 5.73
N LEU A 134 6.91 -3.83 5.55
CA LEU A 134 5.94 -3.90 6.64
C LEU A 134 5.36 -5.32 6.77
N SER A 135 4.68 -5.79 5.75
CA SER A 135 3.99 -7.07 5.76
C SER A 135 4.04 -7.78 4.43
N ASN A 136 3.91 -9.09 4.46
CA ASN A 136 3.57 -9.91 3.30
C ASN A 136 2.20 -10.54 3.53
N GLU A 137 1.34 -10.43 2.53
CA GLU A 137 -0.03 -10.91 2.58
C GLU A 137 -0.24 -11.93 1.46
N PRO A 138 -0.33 -13.22 1.78
CA PRO A 138 -0.64 -14.22 0.78
C PRO A 138 -2.04 -14.01 0.22
N ILE A 139 -2.26 -14.52 -0.98
CA ILE A 139 -3.56 -14.51 -1.66
C ILE A 139 -4.17 -15.91 -1.54
N ILE A 140 -5.39 -15.99 -1.06
CA ILE A 140 -6.15 -17.25 -0.92
C ILE A 140 -7.35 -17.19 -1.85
N MET A 141 -7.57 -18.24 -2.63
CA MET A 141 -8.80 -18.44 -3.38
C MET A 141 -9.80 -19.19 -2.51
N ILE A 142 -11.02 -18.65 -2.40
CA ILE A 142 -12.13 -19.28 -1.68
C ILE A 142 -13.34 -19.46 -2.59
N ALA A 143 -14.15 -20.50 -2.30
CA ALA A 143 -15.45 -20.76 -2.91
C ALA A 143 -16.55 -20.65 -1.86
N GLY A 144 -17.76 -20.23 -2.27
CA GLY A 144 -18.92 -20.20 -1.38
C GLY A 144 -19.38 -21.62 -1.03
N LYS A 145 -19.86 -21.86 0.19
CA LYS A 145 -20.30 -23.20 0.67
C LYS A 145 -21.37 -23.85 -0.19
N ASP A 146 -22.24 -23.04 -0.79
CA ASP A 146 -23.38 -23.50 -1.58
C ASP A 146 -23.06 -23.68 -3.08
N SER A 147 -21.81 -23.36 -3.51
CA SER A 147 -21.35 -23.52 -4.89
C SER A 147 -21.15 -24.98 -5.31
N GLY A 148 -20.94 -25.87 -4.34
CA GLY A 148 -20.53 -27.27 -4.61
C GLY A 148 -19.03 -27.43 -4.88
N ILE A 149 -18.26 -26.33 -4.89
CA ILE A 149 -16.82 -26.32 -5.15
C ILE A 149 -16.09 -26.47 -3.81
N THR A 150 -15.29 -27.53 -3.70
CA THR A 150 -14.51 -27.87 -2.47
C THR A 150 -13.03 -28.06 -2.76
N SER A 151 -12.65 -28.13 -4.03
CA SER A 151 -11.29 -28.39 -4.48
C SER A 151 -11.04 -27.76 -5.87
N VAL A 152 -9.76 -27.78 -6.30
CA VAL A 152 -9.40 -27.43 -7.68
C VAL A 152 -10.03 -28.40 -8.69
N ASP A 153 -10.13 -29.68 -8.35
CA ASP A 153 -10.71 -30.68 -9.24
C ASP A 153 -12.18 -30.35 -9.58
N ASP A 154 -12.96 -29.84 -8.64
CA ASP A 154 -14.32 -29.38 -8.89
C ASP A 154 -14.37 -28.21 -9.89
N LEU A 155 -13.39 -27.27 -9.80
CA LEU A 155 -13.27 -26.17 -10.76
C LEU A 155 -12.94 -26.66 -12.17
N LEU A 156 -12.12 -27.70 -12.31
CA LEU A 156 -11.75 -28.29 -13.59
C LEU A 156 -12.90 -29.02 -14.29
N GLU A 157 -13.90 -29.46 -13.52
CA GLU A 157 -15.09 -30.15 -14.06
C GLU A 157 -16.19 -29.17 -14.50
N MET A 158 -16.03 -27.85 -14.22
CA MET A 158 -17.02 -26.84 -14.62
C MET A 158 -16.87 -26.43 -16.09
N ASP A 159 -17.98 -26.22 -16.77
CA ASP A 159 -18.00 -25.68 -18.15
C ASP A 159 -17.48 -24.24 -18.20
N SER A 160 -17.76 -23.45 -17.15
CA SER A 160 -17.26 -22.09 -16.97
C SER A 160 -17.32 -21.67 -15.52
N VAL A 161 -16.42 -20.76 -15.10
CA VAL A 161 -16.30 -20.23 -13.74
C VAL A 161 -16.44 -18.72 -13.75
N THR A 162 -17.20 -18.17 -12.79
CA THR A 162 -17.20 -16.74 -12.50
C THR A 162 -16.33 -16.45 -11.28
N TYR A 163 -15.34 -15.56 -11.44
CA TYR A 163 -14.47 -15.20 -10.32
C TYR A 163 -14.51 -13.72 -9.99
N GLY A 164 -14.49 -13.39 -8.70
CA GLY A 164 -14.48 -12.02 -8.22
C GLY A 164 -13.13 -11.58 -7.72
N PHE A 165 -12.85 -10.28 -7.84
CA PHE A 165 -11.62 -9.66 -7.32
C PHE A 165 -11.82 -8.20 -6.93
N SER A 166 -10.99 -7.71 -6.00
CA SER A 166 -11.02 -6.33 -5.54
C SER A 166 -10.15 -5.44 -6.44
N GLY A 167 -10.80 -4.67 -7.29
CA GLY A 167 -10.15 -3.68 -8.18
C GLY A 167 -9.55 -4.27 -9.45
N SER A 168 -9.89 -3.67 -10.59
CA SER A 168 -9.31 -4.04 -11.89
C SER A 168 -7.82 -3.71 -11.96
N GLY A 169 -7.03 -4.60 -12.53
CA GLY A 169 -5.57 -4.47 -12.60
C GLY A 169 -4.92 -4.70 -11.22
N SER A 170 -5.46 -5.60 -10.41
CA SER A 170 -4.89 -5.99 -9.12
C SER A 170 -4.19 -7.35 -9.20
N LEU A 171 -3.32 -7.63 -8.23
CA LEU A 171 -2.72 -8.97 -8.08
C LEU A 171 -3.77 -10.04 -7.77
N MET A 172 -4.90 -9.65 -7.17
CA MET A 172 -6.06 -10.52 -6.95
C MET A 172 -6.69 -10.98 -8.27
N GLU A 173 -6.80 -10.09 -9.26
CA GLU A 173 -7.25 -10.43 -10.60
C GLU A 173 -6.23 -11.30 -11.32
N LEU A 174 -4.97 -10.87 -11.31
CA LEU A 174 -3.90 -11.51 -12.07
C LEU A 174 -3.67 -12.96 -11.62
N SER A 175 -3.67 -13.23 -10.30
CA SER A 175 -3.49 -14.58 -9.76
C SER A 175 -4.56 -15.55 -10.25
N GLN A 176 -5.83 -15.15 -10.23
CA GLN A 176 -6.94 -15.96 -10.72
C GLN A 176 -6.89 -16.15 -12.23
N LYS A 177 -6.66 -15.06 -12.97
CA LYS A 177 -6.54 -15.10 -14.42
C LYS A 177 -5.42 -16.04 -14.89
N GLN A 178 -4.27 -16.00 -14.22
CA GLN A 178 -3.15 -16.87 -14.50
C GLN A 178 -3.50 -18.33 -14.18
N PHE A 179 -4.08 -18.61 -13.00
CA PHE A 179 -4.49 -19.95 -12.63
C PHE A 179 -5.48 -20.54 -13.64
N PHE A 180 -6.58 -19.84 -13.98
CA PHE A 180 -7.57 -20.35 -14.91
C PHE A 180 -7.01 -20.52 -16.33
N GLY A 181 -6.10 -19.63 -16.75
CA GLY A 181 -5.38 -19.77 -18.02
C GLY A 181 -4.54 -21.05 -18.08
N MET A 182 -3.79 -21.37 -17.01
CA MET A 182 -2.99 -22.61 -16.92
C MET A 182 -3.88 -23.85 -16.77
N ALA A 183 -4.98 -23.75 -16.05
CA ALA A 183 -5.94 -24.83 -15.84
C ALA A 183 -6.78 -25.15 -17.09
N GLY A 184 -6.80 -24.23 -18.08
CA GLY A 184 -7.61 -24.39 -19.29
C GLY A 184 -9.12 -24.30 -19.05
N VAL A 185 -9.53 -23.66 -17.96
CA VAL A 185 -10.93 -23.45 -17.59
C VAL A 185 -11.41 -22.11 -18.15
N GLU A 186 -12.57 -22.10 -18.83
CA GLU A 186 -13.21 -20.87 -19.24
C GLU A 186 -13.67 -20.09 -18.01
N ALA A 187 -13.13 -18.89 -17.79
CA ALA A 187 -13.41 -18.12 -16.59
C ALA A 187 -13.69 -16.65 -16.91
N THR A 188 -14.71 -16.08 -16.25
CA THR A 188 -15.10 -14.67 -16.39
C THR A 188 -14.86 -13.92 -15.09
N GLY A 189 -13.98 -12.91 -15.14
CA GLY A 189 -13.64 -12.05 -13.99
C GLY A 189 -14.64 -10.91 -13.81
N ILE A 190 -15.04 -10.66 -12.56
CA ILE A 190 -15.91 -9.57 -12.15
C ILE A 190 -15.20 -8.70 -11.11
N SER A 191 -14.98 -7.42 -11.46
CA SER A 191 -14.34 -6.44 -10.58
C SER A 191 -15.34 -5.84 -9.59
N TYR A 192 -14.93 -5.72 -8.33
CA TYR A 192 -15.66 -5.04 -7.27
C TYR A 192 -14.82 -3.92 -6.65
N ASP A 193 -15.47 -2.95 -5.99
CA ASP A 193 -14.80 -1.81 -5.34
C ASP A 193 -14.25 -2.19 -3.94
N GLY A 194 -13.50 -3.30 -3.85
CA GLY A 194 -12.84 -3.76 -2.63
C GLY A 194 -13.24 -5.18 -2.21
N SER A 195 -12.56 -5.70 -1.17
CA SER A 195 -12.71 -7.08 -0.70
C SER A 195 -14.10 -7.37 -0.13
N SER A 196 -14.65 -6.44 0.68
CA SER A 196 -15.97 -6.65 1.31
C SER A 196 -17.10 -6.90 0.31
N PRO A 197 -17.31 -6.08 -0.75
CA PRO A 197 -18.32 -6.37 -1.76
C PRO A 197 -18.01 -7.62 -2.59
N THR A 198 -16.73 -7.96 -2.81
CA THR A 198 -16.34 -9.21 -3.50
C THR A 198 -16.78 -10.43 -2.70
N ILE A 199 -16.46 -10.45 -1.40
CA ILE A 199 -16.82 -11.55 -0.50
C ILE A 199 -18.35 -11.64 -0.35
N ALA A 200 -19.04 -10.50 -0.24
CA ALA A 200 -20.50 -10.48 -0.18
C ALA A 200 -21.14 -11.09 -1.46
N ALA A 201 -20.56 -10.83 -2.62
CA ALA A 201 -21.01 -11.43 -3.88
C ALA A 201 -20.78 -12.95 -3.91
N LEU A 202 -19.66 -13.44 -3.37
CA LEU A 202 -19.39 -14.87 -3.22
C LEU A 202 -20.42 -15.55 -2.30
N LEU A 203 -20.59 -15.00 -1.10
CA LEU A 203 -21.53 -15.55 -0.11
C LEU A 203 -22.99 -15.49 -0.58
N GLY A 204 -23.31 -14.52 -1.46
CA GLY A 204 -24.61 -14.41 -2.13
C GLY A 204 -24.80 -15.31 -3.35
N GLY A 205 -23.79 -16.11 -3.75
CA GLY A 205 -23.84 -16.99 -4.91
C GLY A 205 -23.89 -16.24 -6.25
N HIS A 206 -23.36 -15.01 -6.30
CA HIS A 206 -23.28 -14.22 -7.54
C HIS A 206 -22.00 -14.46 -8.33
N ILE A 207 -21.00 -15.07 -7.71
CA ILE A 207 -19.73 -15.54 -8.26
C ILE A 207 -19.39 -16.89 -7.62
N ASP A 208 -18.63 -17.71 -8.33
CA ASP A 208 -18.27 -19.07 -7.90
C ASP A 208 -17.08 -19.08 -6.94
N VAL A 209 -16.06 -18.28 -7.24
CA VAL A 209 -14.84 -18.11 -6.40
C VAL A 209 -14.44 -16.66 -6.31
N CYS A 210 -13.65 -16.34 -5.30
CA CYS A 210 -12.93 -15.07 -5.24
C CYS A 210 -11.59 -15.24 -4.52
N THR A 211 -10.75 -14.23 -4.62
CA THR A 211 -9.50 -14.13 -3.85
C THR A 211 -9.59 -13.04 -2.79
N GLY A 212 -8.86 -13.26 -1.69
CA GLY A 212 -8.70 -12.31 -0.62
C GLY A 212 -7.48 -12.64 0.24
N HIS A 213 -7.14 -11.73 1.16
CA HIS A 213 -6.10 -11.95 2.15
C HIS A 213 -6.63 -12.76 3.35
N PRO A 214 -5.77 -13.48 4.09
CA PRO A 214 -6.19 -14.28 5.23
C PRO A 214 -7.10 -13.52 6.21
N GLY A 215 -6.73 -12.31 6.62
CA GLY A 215 -7.53 -11.48 7.54
C GLY A 215 -8.92 -11.12 7.02
N GLU A 216 -9.15 -11.22 5.72
CA GLU A 216 -10.44 -10.93 5.08
C GLU A 216 -11.31 -12.18 4.91
N VAL A 217 -10.70 -13.31 4.55
CA VAL A 217 -11.44 -14.50 4.09
C VAL A 217 -11.54 -15.63 5.12
N MET A 218 -10.54 -15.78 6.01
CA MET A 218 -10.46 -16.96 6.89
C MET A 218 -11.62 -17.03 7.89
N GLN A 219 -12.18 -15.94 8.34
CA GLN A 219 -13.38 -15.95 9.19
C GLN A 219 -14.56 -16.69 8.54
N TYR A 220 -14.70 -16.65 7.23
CA TYR A 220 -15.77 -17.35 6.50
C TYR A 220 -15.41 -18.82 6.25
N VAL A 221 -14.13 -19.14 6.13
CA VAL A 221 -13.66 -20.52 6.06
C VAL A 221 -13.85 -21.21 7.42
N GLU A 222 -13.48 -20.56 8.50
CA GLU A 222 -13.62 -21.07 9.87
C GLU A 222 -15.10 -21.22 10.30
N SER A 223 -15.99 -20.31 9.85
CA SER A 223 -17.43 -20.45 10.08
C SER A 223 -18.11 -21.51 9.21
N GLY A 224 -17.43 -21.98 8.17
CA GLY A 224 -17.99 -22.92 7.18
C GLY A 224 -18.90 -22.26 6.15
N ASP A 225 -18.86 -20.94 5.99
CA ASP A 225 -19.60 -20.20 4.95
C ASP A 225 -18.84 -20.15 3.62
N ALA A 226 -17.53 -20.45 3.65
CA ALA A 226 -16.69 -20.59 2.47
C ALA A 226 -15.72 -21.78 2.62
N VAL A 227 -15.13 -22.22 1.52
CA VAL A 227 -14.09 -23.25 1.45
C VAL A 227 -12.83 -22.63 0.85
N ALA A 228 -11.67 -22.82 1.50
CA ALA A 228 -10.39 -22.46 0.93
C ALA A 228 -9.97 -23.47 -0.14
N ILE A 229 -9.77 -23.01 -1.36
CA ILE A 229 -9.41 -23.85 -2.51
C ILE A 229 -7.89 -23.99 -2.63
N GLY A 230 -7.16 -22.90 -2.42
CA GLY A 230 -5.71 -22.89 -2.48
C GLY A 230 -5.13 -21.54 -2.15
N ILE A 231 -3.82 -21.52 -1.87
CA ILE A 231 -3.04 -20.33 -1.58
C ILE A 231 -1.98 -20.13 -2.66
N PHE A 232 -1.79 -18.88 -3.10
CA PHE A 232 -0.83 -18.52 -4.16
C PHE A 232 0.58 -18.31 -3.60
N ASN A 233 1.06 -19.21 -2.77
CA ASN A 233 2.41 -19.19 -2.21
C ASN A 233 3.30 -20.26 -2.85
N ASP A 234 4.62 -20.08 -2.73
CA ASP A 234 5.61 -21.11 -3.13
C ASP A 234 5.52 -22.35 -2.25
N GLU A 235 5.33 -22.15 -0.94
CA GLU A 235 5.23 -23.18 0.08
C GLU A 235 4.00 -22.94 0.94
N ARG A 236 3.54 -23.95 1.67
CA ARG A 236 2.41 -23.82 2.59
C ARG A 236 2.73 -22.78 3.65
N ASP A 237 1.72 -22.00 3.98
CA ASP A 237 1.83 -21.03 5.06
C ASP A 237 1.94 -21.76 6.42
N PRO A 238 2.95 -21.45 7.27
CA PRO A 238 3.16 -22.18 8.52
C PRO A 238 2.14 -21.85 9.62
N ARG A 239 1.31 -20.82 9.46
CA ARG A 239 0.31 -20.43 10.46
C ARG A 239 -0.73 -21.52 10.66
N GLU A 240 -1.15 -21.72 11.91
CA GLU A 240 -2.00 -22.84 12.32
C GLU A 240 -3.31 -22.94 11.52
N ASN A 241 -3.92 -21.79 11.21
CA ASN A 241 -5.17 -21.73 10.46
C ASN A 241 -5.00 -21.78 8.93
N LEU A 242 -3.77 -21.77 8.42
CA LEU A 242 -3.48 -21.76 6.97
C LEU A 242 -2.68 -22.99 6.50
N LYS A 243 -1.98 -23.69 7.42
CA LYS A 243 -1.04 -24.78 7.09
C LYS A 243 -1.65 -25.93 6.29
N ASP A 244 -2.95 -26.13 6.41
CA ASP A 244 -3.67 -27.20 5.74
C ASP A 244 -4.18 -26.79 4.35
N ILE A 245 -4.11 -25.49 3.99
CA ILE A 245 -4.49 -25.00 2.66
C ILE A 245 -3.35 -25.35 1.68
N PRO A 246 -3.63 -26.14 0.62
CA PRO A 246 -2.60 -26.48 -0.36
C PRO A 246 -2.20 -25.26 -1.17
N THR A 247 -0.94 -25.21 -1.66
CA THR A 247 -0.54 -24.20 -2.63
C THR A 247 -0.98 -24.61 -4.04
N PHE A 248 -1.26 -23.62 -4.91
CA PHE A 248 -1.53 -23.92 -6.32
C PHE A 248 -0.32 -24.61 -6.97
N LYS A 249 0.90 -24.27 -6.53
CA LYS A 249 2.14 -24.89 -6.99
C LYS A 249 2.23 -26.38 -6.62
N GLU A 250 1.82 -26.79 -5.40
CA GLU A 250 1.72 -28.20 -5.00
C GLU A 250 0.70 -28.97 -5.86
N MET A 251 -0.35 -28.29 -6.30
CA MET A 251 -1.38 -28.86 -7.18
C MET A 251 -0.98 -28.87 -8.67
N GLY A 252 0.24 -28.44 -9.00
CA GLY A 252 0.79 -28.48 -10.37
C GLY A 252 0.62 -27.21 -11.17
N TYR A 253 0.12 -26.13 -10.56
CA TYR A 253 -0.03 -24.81 -11.20
C TYR A 253 1.02 -23.86 -10.67
N ASP A 254 2.03 -23.55 -11.49
CA ASP A 254 3.14 -22.66 -11.10
C ASP A 254 2.68 -21.20 -11.10
N VAL A 255 1.80 -20.88 -10.16
CA VAL A 255 1.27 -19.54 -9.89
C VAL A 255 1.59 -19.16 -8.46
N THR A 256 2.53 -18.25 -8.30
CA THR A 256 2.93 -17.71 -6.99
C THR A 256 2.74 -16.20 -6.99
N MET A 257 1.97 -15.69 -6.04
CA MET A 257 1.67 -14.26 -5.95
C MET A 257 1.30 -13.88 -4.53
N SER A 258 1.88 -12.80 -4.03
CA SER A 258 1.54 -12.22 -2.74
C SER A 258 1.54 -10.69 -2.82
N VAL A 259 0.87 -10.05 -1.89
CA VAL A 259 0.92 -8.59 -1.76
C VAL A 259 1.78 -8.25 -0.56
N TRP A 260 2.93 -7.64 -0.79
CA TRP A 260 3.72 -7.09 0.30
C TRP A 260 3.66 -5.57 0.30
N LYS A 261 3.82 -5.00 1.48
CA LYS A 261 3.65 -3.58 1.74
C LYS A 261 4.90 -3.01 2.37
N PHE A 262 5.19 -1.75 2.04
CA PHE A 262 6.38 -1.05 2.50
C PHE A 262 6.13 0.45 2.64
N LEU A 263 7.03 1.13 3.35
CA LEU A 263 7.10 2.59 3.43
C LEU A 263 8.24 3.10 2.56
N MET A 264 8.05 4.27 1.97
CA MET A 264 9.04 4.91 1.12
C MET A 264 9.12 6.43 1.35
N LEU A 265 10.23 7.01 0.95
CA LEU A 265 10.52 8.44 0.89
C LEU A 265 10.65 8.90 -0.57
N PRO A 266 10.47 10.19 -0.88
CA PRO A 266 10.80 10.73 -2.20
C PRO A 266 12.29 10.62 -2.48
N ALA A 267 12.65 10.37 -3.75
CA ALA A 267 14.05 10.41 -4.20
C ALA A 267 14.67 11.78 -3.92
N GLY A 268 15.95 11.80 -3.56
CA GLY A 268 16.67 13.02 -3.19
C GLY A 268 16.54 13.43 -1.73
N THR A 269 15.85 12.63 -0.89
CA THR A 269 15.90 12.80 0.57
C THR A 269 17.34 12.63 1.06
N PRO A 270 17.86 13.52 1.94
CA PRO A 270 19.23 13.45 2.47
C PRO A 270 19.55 12.10 3.12
N GLU A 271 20.75 11.59 2.89
CA GLU A 271 21.17 10.25 3.33
C GLU A 271 21.07 10.06 4.85
N ASP A 272 21.39 11.09 5.65
CA ASP A 272 21.26 11.06 7.10
C ASP A 272 19.80 10.95 7.56
N VAL A 273 18.88 11.57 6.84
CA VAL A 273 17.42 11.45 7.07
C VAL A 273 16.94 10.05 6.68
N VAL A 274 17.33 9.55 5.51
CA VAL A 274 16.99 8.18 5.06
C VAL A 274 17.46 7.15 6.09
N THR A 275 18.73 7.24 6.51
CA THR A 275 19.29 6.34 7.52
C THR A 275 18.47 6.38 8.82
N LYS A 276 18.20 7.60 9.35
CA LYS A 276 17.42 7.75 10.58
C LYS A 276 16.01 7.17 10.45
N VAL A 277 15.35 7.40 9.31
CA VAL A 277 13.99 6.87 9.04
C VAL A 277 14.01 5.35 8.96
N THR A 278 14.94 4.78 8.18
CA THR A 278 15.08 3.32 8.01
C THR A 278 15.35 2.62 9.34
N GLU A 279 16.35 3.09 10.12
CA GLU A 279 16.68 2.51 11.43
C GLU A 279 15.49 2.59 12.40
N THR A 280 14.79 3.72 12.43
CA THR A 280 13.66 3.91 13.33
C THR A 280 12.48 3.01 12.95
N LEU A 281 12.13 2.94 11.66
CA LEU A 281 11.03 2.08 11.18
C LEU A 281 11.35 0.59 11.38
N THR A 282 12.59 0.17 11.13
CA THR A 282 13.04 -1.20 11.42
C THR A 282 12.86 -1.53 12.90
N ALA A 283 13.28 -0.63 13.81
CA ALA A 283 13.07 -0.85 15.23
C ALA A 283 11.58 -0.92 15.62
N ILE A 284 10.71 -0.15 14.97
CA ILE A 284 9.25 -0.21 15.18
C ILE A 284 8.68 -1.57 14.75
N THR A 285 9.06 -2.07 13.57
CA THR A 285 8.56 -3.36 13.05
C THR A 285 9.05 -4.57 13.85
N GLU A 286 10.12 -4.42 14.63
CA GLU A 286 10.64 -5.46 15.53
C GLU A 286 9.95 -5.50 16.91
N THR A 287 9.13 -4.50 17.25
CA THR A 287 8.42 -4.46 18.54
C THR A 287 7.38 -5.58 18.67
N ASP A 288 7.16 -6.03 19.89
CA ASP A 288 6.11 -7.01 20.18
C ASP A 288 4.72 -6.47 19.80
N GLU A 289 4.47 -5.18 20.07
CA GLU A 289 3.20 -4.52 19.74
C GLU A 289 2.91 -4.50 18.24
N TYR A 290 3.93 -4.26 17.39
CA TYR A 290 3.76 -4.35 15.94
C TYR A 290 3.47 -5.79 15.49
N LYS A 291 4.20 -6.77 16.07
CA LYS A 291 3.99 -8.20 15.78
C LYS A 291 2.62 -8.68 16.24
N GLU A 292 2.17 -8.26 17.42
CA GLU A 292 0.82 -8.54 17.93
C GLU A 292 -0.26 -7.94 17.01
N PHE A 293 -0.05 -6.73 16.50
CA PHE A 293 -0.94 -6.13 15.50
C PHE A 293 -0.96 -6.98 14.21
N CYS A 294 0.19 -7.41 13.73
CA CYS A 294 0.27 -8.27 12.54
C CYS A 294 -0.45 -9.60 12.76
N ASP A 295 -0.22 -10.27 13.88
CA ASP A 295 -0.88 -11.53 14.22
C ASP A 295 -2.40 -11.37 14.31
N ALA A 296 -2.88 -10.32 14.98
CA ALA A 296 -4.31 -10.04 15.12
C ALA A 296 -5.01 -9.75 13.77
N ASN A 297 -4.27 -9.24 12.79
CA ASN A 297 -4.76 -8.94 11.43
C ASN A 297 -4.33 -10.00 10.40
N GLN A 298 -3.75 -11.11 10.84
CA GLN A 298 -3.27 -12.21 10.00
C GLN A 298 -2.27 -11.75 8.91
N LEU A 299 -1.42 -10.80 9.25
CA LEU A 299 -0.31 -10.31 8.42
C LEU A 299 0.97 -11.06 8.78
N LEU A 300 1.85 -11.29 7.80
CA LEU A 300 3.20 -11.76 8.06
C LEU A 300 4.14 -10.56 8.11
N PRO A 301 4.76 -10.24 9.26
CA PRO A 301 5.80 -9.21 9.31
C PRO A 301 6.90 -9.50 8.30
N LEU A 302 7.37 -8.46 7.62
CA LEU A 302 8.39 -8.57 6.59
C LEU A 302 9.55 -7.60 6.91
N THR A 303 10.77 -8.13 6.87
CA THR A 303 11.99 -7.32 7.01
C THR A 303 12.84 -7.49 5.75
N MET A 304 13.18 -6.36 5.12
CA MET A 304 14.02 -6.31 3.93
C MET A 304 14.84 -5.02 3.96
N THR A 305 16.04 -5.06 3.42
CA THR A 305 16.83 -3.85 3.15
C THR A 305 16.25 -3.08 1.96
N THR A 306 16.66 -1.82 1.80
CA THR A 306 16.28 -1.01 0.63
C THR A 306 16.65 -1.68 -0.69
N GLU A 307 17.86 -2.24 -0.75
CA GLU A 307 18.36 -2.94 -1.93
C GLU A 307 17.52 -4.18 -2.26
N GLU A 308 17.22 -5.02 -1.26
CA GLU A 308 16.36 -6.20 -1.44
C GLU A 308 14.95 -5.82 -1.90
N MET A 309 14.38 -4.73 -1.36
CA MET A 309 13.07 -4.25 -1.80
C MET A 309 13.09 -3.80 -3.26
N VAL A 310 14.09 -3.02 -3.68
CA VAL A 310 14.20 -2.54 -5.06
C VAL A 310 14.46 -3.69 -6.02
N GLU A 311 15.32 -4.65 -5.68
CA GLU A 311 15.58 -5.85 -6.48
C GLU A 311 14.29 -6.65 -6.68
N ARG A 312 13.58 -6.95 -5.60
CA ARG A 312 12.32 -7.69 -5.63
C ARG A 312 11.24 -6.96 -6.45
N ILE A 313 11.12 -5.63 -6.33
CA ILE A 313 10.19 -4.83 -7.16
C ILE A 313 10.48 -5.04 -8.64
N ASN A 314 11.75 -4.96 -9.04
CA ASN A 314 12.15 -5.10 -10.44
C ASN A 314 11.93 -6.53 -10.97
N GLU A 315 12.23 -7.54 -10.19
CA GLU A 315 11.99 -8.94 -10.53
C GLU A 315 10.50 -9.23 -10.72
N GLU A 316 9.66 -8.86 -9.74
CA GLU A 316 8.22 -9.06 -9.82
C GLU A 316 7.59 -8.24 -10.97
N ALA A 317 8.08 -7.04 -11.25
CA ALA A 317 7.63 -6.25 -12.39
C ALA A 317 7.91 -6.95 -13.72
N ALA A 318 9.12 -7.52 -13.89
CA ALA A 318 9.49 -8.27 -15.10
C ALA A 318 8.59 -9.50 -15.29
N VAL A 319 8.35 -10.27 -14.21
CA VAL A 319 7.45 -11.43 -14.25
C VAL A 319 6.01 -11.02 -14.63
N ASN A 320 5.47 -9.99 -13.99
CA ASN A 320 4.11 -9.53 -14.28
C ASN A 320 3.98 -8.97 -15.71
N GLN A 321 5.02 -8.33 -16.23
CA GLN A 321 5.04 -7.86 -17.62
C GLN A 321 4.95 -9.03 -18.61
N GLU A 322 5.70 -10.10 -18.39
CA GLU A 322 5.64 -11.31 -19.21
C GLU A 322 4.27 -11.98 -19.16
N LEU A 323 3.69 -12.08 -17.95
CA LEU A 323 2.36 -12.67 -17.74
C LEU A 323 1.22 -11.88 -18.44
N LEU A 324 1.38 -10.56 -18.55
CA LEU A 324 0.38 -9.72 -19.22
C LEU A 324 0.55 -9.67 -20.75
N ALA A 325 1.70 -10.06 -21.27
CA ALA A 325 2.00 -10.06 -22.70
C ALA A 325 1.55 -11.36 -23.41
N GLY A 326 1.35 -12.46 -22.67
CA GLY A 326 0.93 -13.78 -23.19
C GLY A 326 -0.54 -14.01 -23.10
#